data_3277a3339e5f9e0d8f795ab87fcb77d8
#
_entry.id   3277a3339e5f9e0d8f795ab87fcb77d8
#
_cell.length_a   1.000
_cell.length_b   1.000
_cell.length_c   1.000
_cell.angle_alpha   90.00
_cell.angle_beta   90.00
_cell.angle_gamma   90.00
#
_symmetry.space_group_name_H-M   'P 1'
#
loop_
_entity.id
_entity.type
_entity.pdbx_description
1 polymer ?
#
loop_
_entity_poly.entity_id
_entity_poly.type
_entity_poly.pdbx_seq_one_letter_code
_entity_poly.pdbx_strand_id
1 'polypeptide(L)'
;MSNFRQTVYMKVLKLLVGGLLALCQVVHAQIDSVFLWPQNVPNSTKPKGKPIITTIADGSTRVTEITDPFFAVFEPRKETKNNKAVIVCPGGAYVRLAVIKEGYSAANWLVGLGYTVFVLHYRVPDAREGAFQDMQRAIRLIRFNSKKYAINPDKIAVMGFSAGAHLAARSGMSDSIIKYPKQDGADEVSGKPNALIIMYPGYLDGGPGKSLSPELKATNNLPHTFIFQSMDDGIVQSSFALASALRDAKANVELHIVPKGGHGYGMTPGNKAAEAWPILLAPWLKEHL
;
A
#
# COMPACT_ATOMS: atom_id res chain seq x y z
N MET A 1 -27.72 21.08 57.40
CA MET A 1 -27.75 21.44 55.94
C MET A 1 -26.50 21.04 55.15
N SER A 2 -25.47 20.41 55.74
CA SER A 2 -24.18 20.05 55.04
C SER A 2 -24.18 18.67 54.34
N ASN A 3 -24.99 17.72 54.84
CA ASN A 3 -24.93 16.33 54.34
C ASN A 3 -25.75 16.07 53.05
N PHE A 4 -26.67 16.95 52.70
CA PHE A 4 -27.49 16.77 51.49
C PHE A 4 -26.77 17.20 50.19
N ARG A 5 -25.85 18.19 50.31
CA ARG A 5 -25.06 18.66 49.16
C ARG A 5 -23.95 17.68 48.76
N GLN A 6 -23.32 17.00 49.71
CA GLN A 6 -22.28 16.01 49.39
C GLN A 6 -22.82 14.76 48.69
N THR A 7 -24.01 14.30 49.01
CA THR A 7 -24.61 13.10 48.42
C THR A 7 -25.04 13.35 46.97
N VAL A 8 -25.47 14.58 46.63
CA VAL A 8 -25.81 14.96 45.24
C VAL A 8 -24.56 15.08 44.36
N TYR A 9 -23.48 15.67 44.87
CA TYR A 9 -22.19 15.78 44.14
C TYR A 9 -21.57 14.43 43.88
N MET A 10 -21.62 13.48 44.80
CA MET A 10 -21.08 12.12 44.56
C MET A 10 -21.91 11.31 43.59
N LYS A 11 -23.24 11.51 43.47
CA LYS A 11 -24.08 10.84 42.50
C LYS A 11 -23.89 11.41 41.09
N VAL A 12 -23.72 12.72 40.94
CA VAL A 12 -23.43 13.37 39.66
C VAL A 12 -22.03 13.03 39.16
N LEU A 13 -21.03 12.95 40.04
CA LEU A 13 -19.65 12.56 39.68
C LEU A 13 -19.57 11.08 39.27
N LYS A 14 -20.35 10.17 39.89
CA LYS A 14 -20.44 8.77 39.44
C LYS A 14 -21.18 8.59 38.09
N LEU A 15 -22.13 9.46 37.75
CA LEU A 15 -22.79 9.47 36.46
C LEU A 15 -21.90 10.05 35.33
N LEU A 16 -21.02 11.01 35.65
CA LEU A 16 -20.06 11.58 34.70
C LEU A 16 -18.86 10.68 34.42
N VAL A 17 -18.40 9.89 35.40
CA VAL A 17 -17.31 8.92 35.23
C VAL A 17 -17.81 7.62 34.57
N GLY A 18 -19.09 7.25 34.76
CA GLY A 18 -19.73 6.11 34.06
C GLY A 18 -20.00 6.35 32.58
N GLY A 19 -20.10 7.62 32.16
CA GLY A 19 -20.40 7.99 30.77
C GLY A 19 -19.15 8.09 29.86
N LEU A 20 -17.92 8.10 30.41
CA LEU A 20 -16.68 8.24 29.61
C LEU A 20 -15.93 6.92 29.39
N LEU A 21 -16.50 5.80 29.84
CA LEU A 21 -16.08 4.44 29.45
C LEU A 21 -16.93 3.93 28.28
N ALA A 22 -17.38 4.84 27.40
CA ALA A 22 -17.92 4.47 26.12
C ALA A 22 -16.79 3.96 25.23
N LEU A 23 -16.48 2.67 25.41
CA LEU A 23 -16.16 1.72 24.35
C LEU A 23 -15.40 2.33 23.17
N CYS A 24 -14.09 2.47 23.34
CA CYS A 24 -13.20 2.20 22.25
C CYS A 24 -13.30 0.69 21.93
N GLN A 25 -14.40 0.27 21.35
CA GLN A 25 -14.45 -0.99 20.63
C GLN A 25 -13.48 -0.81 19.47
N VAL A 26 -12.27 -1.28 19.65
CA VAL A 26 -11.39 -1.61 18.55
C VAL A 26 -12.16 -2.67 17.77
N VAL A 27 -12.91 -2.23 16.78
CA VAL A 27 -13.49 -3.12 15.78
C VAL A 27 -12.27 -3.75 15.12
N HIS A 28 -11.90 -4.95 15.59
CA HIS A 28 -11.04 -5.82 14.82
C HIS A 28 -11.85 -6.16 13.57
N ALA A 29 -11.70 -5.32 12.53
CA ALA A 29 -12.18 -5.69 11.22
C ALA A 29 -11.55 -7.05 10.92
N GLN A 30 -12.37 -8.06 10.73
CA GLN A 30 -11.92 -9.37 10.31
C GLN A 30 -11.19 -9.15 8.99
N ILE A 31 -9.88 -9.36 8.99
CA ILE A 31 -9.05 -9.18 7.79
C ILE A 31 -9.29 -10.42 6.93
N ASP A 32 -10.16 -10.29 5.92
CA ASP A 32 -10.33 -11.34 4.92
C ASP A 32 -9.06 -11.44 4.07
N SER A 33 -8.45 -12.62 4.09
CA SER A 33 -7.31 -12.93 3.22
C SER A 33 -7.79 -13.64 1.96
N VAL A 34 -7.42 -13.10 0.80
CA VAL A 34 -7.76 -13.69 -0.50
C VAL A 34 -6.48 -14.12 -1.21
N PHE A 35 -6.31 -15.42 -1.37
CA PHE A 35 -5.17 -16.00 -2.07
C PHE A 35 -5.25 -15.73 -3.58
N LEU A 36 -4.10 -15.40 -4.18
CA LEU A 36 -4.05 -14.99 -5.58
C LEU A 36 -4.18 -16.16 -6.56
N TRP A 37 -3.67 -17.33 -6.17
CA TRP A 37 -3.51 -18.46 -7.05
C TRP A 37 -4.37 -19.64 -6.57
N PRO A 38 -5.40 -20.04 -7.32
CA PRO A 38 -6.33 -21.08 -6.88
C PRO A 38 -5.65 -22.46 -6.79
N GLN A 39 -4.69 -22.72 -7.68
CA GLN A 39 -3.93 -23.96 -7.73
C GLN A 39 -2.46 -23.72 -7.37
N ASN A 40 -1.56 -23.99 -8.29
CA ASN A 40 -0.12 -23.79 -8.11
C ASN A 40 0.25 -22.32 -8.34
N VAL A 41 1.21 -21.84 -7.56
CA VAL A 41 1.79 -20.50 -7.75
C VAL A 41 2.71 -20.55 -8.98
N PRO A 42 2.47 -19.77 -10.03
CA PRO A 42 3.25 -19.82 -11.26
C PRO A 42 4.75 -19.58 -11.01
N ASN A 43 5.59 -20.36 -11.69
CA ASN A 43 7.05 -20.27 -11.60
C ASN A 43 7.62 -20.41 -10.17
N SER A 44 6.87 -21.03 -9.26
CA SER A 44 7.35 -21.36 -7.91
C SER A 44 7.84 -22.80 -7.87
N THR A 45 9.01 -23.00 -7.29
CA THR A 45 9.53 -24.35 -6.95
C THR A 45 9.19 -24.77 -5.53
N LYS A 46 8.72 -23.80 -4.70
CA LYS A 46 8.33 -24.03 -3.31
C LYS A 46 6.84 -24.38 -3.21
N PRO A 47 6.46 -25.35 -2.37
CA PRO A 47 5.06 -25.63 -2.09
C PRO A 47 4.40 -24.43 -1.37
N LYS A 48 3.08 -24.31 -1.49
CA LYS A 48 2.30 -23.36 -0.72
C LYS A 48 2.44 -23.62 0.78
N GLY A 49 2.70 -22.56 1.55
CA GLY A 49 2.91 -22.65 2.99
C GLY A 49 2.56 -21.37 3.72
N LYS A 50 2.51 -21.44 5.04
CA LYS A 50 2.32 -20.27 5.88
C LYS A 50 3.60 -19.41 5.88
N PRO A 51 3.48 -18.08 5.81
CA PRO A 51 4.63 -17.19 5.91
C PRO A 51 5.26 -17.26 7.31
N ILE A 52 6.54 -16.94 7.37
CA ILE A 52 7.26 -16.76 8.65
C ILE A 52 7.08 -15.32 9.10
N ILE A 53 6.58 -15.14 10.32
CA ILE A 53 6.38 -13.82 10.94
C ILE A 53 7.36 -13.70 12.10
N THR A 54 8.19 -12.65 12.08
CA THR A 54 9.20 -12.38 13.12
C THR A 54 9.02 -10.96 13.63
N THR A 55 8.94 -10.81 14.95
CA THR A 55 9.05 -9.50 15.61
C THR A 55 10.48 -9.31 16.07
N ILE A 56 11.11 -8.20 15.67
CA ILE A 56 12.49 -7.88 16.06
C ILE A 56 12.52 -6.93 17.26
N ALA A 57 13.72 -6.70 17.81
CA ALA A 57 13.91 -5.98 19.07
C ALA A 57 13.32 -4.55 19.12
N ASP A 58 13.19 -3.88 17.97
CA ASP A 58 12.57 -2.56 17.86
C ASP A 58 11.03 -2.61 17.78
N GLY A 59 10.43 -3.80 17.95
CA GLY A 59 8.98 -4.04 17.86
C GLY A 59 8.45 -4.14 16.42
N SER A 60 9.29 -3.99 15.41
CA SER A 60 8.83 -4.10 14.02
C SER A 60 8.59 -5.56 13.63
N THR A 61 7.51 -5.79 12.89
CA THR A 61 7.14 -7.10 12.37
C THR A 61 7.64 -7.27 10.93
N ARG A 62 8.29 -8.38 10.67
CA ARG A 62 8.79 -8.80 9.36
C ARG A 62 8.09 -10.06 8.93
N VAL A 63 7.61 -10.10 7.68
CA VAL A 63 6.99 -11.29 7.09
C VAL A 63 7.85 -11.75 5.93
N THR A 64 8.25 -13.00 5.94
CA THR A 64 9.07 -13.64 4.89
C THR A 64 8.54 -15.03 4.57
N GLU A 65 9.18 -15.74 3.62
CA GLU A 65 8.76 -17.07 3.14
C GLU A 65 7.29 -17.07 2.67
N ILE A 66 6.89 -16.02 1.94
CA ILE A 66 5.56 -15.97 1.35
C ILE A 66 5.58 -16.81 0.07
N THR A 67 5.13 -18.05 0.17
CA THR A 67 5.04 -19.00 -0.94
C THR A 67 3.62 -19.20 -1.46
N ASP A 68 2.62 -18.72 -0.73
CA ASP A 68 1.21 -18.61 -1.16
C ASP A 68 0.75 -17.15 -1.03
N PRO A 69 0.99 -16.32 -2.05
CA PRO A 69 0.71 -14.89 -1.99
C PRO A 69 -0.79 -14.60 -1.94
N PHE A 70 -1.15 -13.55 -1.21
CA PHE A 70 -2.52 -13.14 -0.97
C PHE A 70 -2.61 -11.62 -0.78
N PHE A 71 -3.81 -11.09 -0.79
CA PHE A 71 -4.06 -9.75 -0.26
C PHE A 71 -5.02 -9.80 0.93
N ALA A 72 -4.74 -8.94 1.92
CA ALA A 72 -5.61 -8.70 3.06
C ALA A 72 -6.54 -7.52 2.73
N VAL A 73 -7.85 -7.68 2.97
CA VAL A 73 -8.87 -6.69 2.62
C VAL A 73 -9.22 -5.84 3.83
N PHE A 74 -9.20 -4.51 3.65
CA PHE A 74 -9.60 -3.51 4.62
C PHE A 74 -10.74 -2.68 4.02
N GLU A 75 -11.93 -2.75 4.62
CA GLU A 75 -13.09 -2.03 4.13
C GLU A 75 -13.45 -0.83 5.00
N PRO A 76 -13.78 0.33 4.40
CA PRO A 76 -14.36 1.45 5.13
C PRO A 76 -15.78 1.12 5.56
N ARG A 77 -16.31 1.90 6.51
CA ARG A 77 -17.71 1.83 6.85
C ARG A 77 -18.55 2.13 5.61
N LYS A 78 -19.70 1.48 5.48
CA LYS A 78 -20.60 1.62 4.33
C LYS A 78 -20.92 3.08 4.01
N GLU A 79 -21.11 3.89 5.06
CA GLU A 79 -21.52 5.31 4.97
C GLU A 79 -20.40 6.22 4.47
N THR A 80 -19.13 5.82 4.64
CA THR A 80 -17.96 6.60 4.22
C THR A 80 -17.30 6.08 2.95
N LYS A 81 -17.76 4.95 2.42
CA LYS A 81 -17.16 4.29 1.26
C LYS A 81 -17.27 5.16 0.00
N ASN A 82 -16.12 5.44 -0.64
CA ASN A 82 -16.03 6.31 -1.82
C ASN A 82 -15.99 5.56 -3.16
N ASN A 83 -16.19 4.23 -3.13
CA ASN A 83 -16.15 3.32 -4.28
C ASN A 83 -14.82 3.30 -5.05
N LYS A 84 -13.73 3.71 -4.45
CA LYS A 84 -12.37 3.66 -5.00
C LYS A 84 -11.53 2.65 -4.22
N ALA A 85 -10.46 2.15 -4.84
CA ALA A 85 -9.59 1.15 -4.25
C ALA A 85 -8.12 1.55 -4.29
N VAL A 86 -7.37 1.11 -3.27
CA VAL A 86 -5.91 1.22 -3.24
C VAL A 86 -5.30 -0.14 -2.90
N ILE A 87 -4.39 -0.62 -3.75
CA ILE A 87 -3.55 -1.77 -3.44
C ILE A 87 -2.28 -1.25 -2.79
N VAL A 88 -1.97 -1.70 -1.58
CA VAL A 88 -0.79 -1.28 -0.83
C VAL A 88 0.25 -2.38 -0.86
N CYS A 89 1.48 -2.03 -1.27
CA CYS A 89 2.62 -2.92 -1.41
C CYS A 89 3.71 -2.52 -0.42
N PRO A 90 3.84 -3.23 0.71
CA PRO A 90 4.90 -2.96 1.68
C PRO A 90 6.30 -3.14 1.08
N GLY A 91 7.29 -2.42 1.59
CA GLY A 91 8.69 -2.61 1.26
C GLY A 91 9.34 -3.75 2.04
N GLY A 92 10.64 -3.87 1.90
CA GLY A 92 11.47 -4.89 2.57
C GLY A 92 12.48 -5.54 1.64
N ALA A 93 12.95 -4.80 0.64
CA ALA A 93 14.04 -5.15 -0.28
C ALA A 93 13.83 -6.45 -1.09
N TYR A 94 12.58 -6.89 -1.27
CA TYR A 94 12.21 -8.21 -1.81
C TYR A 94 12.74 -9.41 -1.01
N VAL A 95 13.21 -9.19 0.21
CA VAL A 95 13.64 -10.24 1.15
C VAL A 95 12.55 -10.54 2.17
N ARG A 96 11.78 -9.52 2.54
CA ARG A 96 10.69 -9.57 3.53
C ARG A 96 9.65 -8.50 3.24
N LEU A 97 8.56 -8.46 4.01
CA LEU A 97 7.58 -7.38 3.98
C LEU A 97 7.49 -6.68 5.35
N ALA A 98 7.51 -5.34 5.34
CA ALA A 98 7.28 -4.48 6.51
C ALA A 98 5.78 -4.20 6.69
N VAL A 99 4.98 -5.26 6.86
CA VAL A 99 3.51 -5.23 6.73
C VAL A 99 2.80 -4.28 7.69
N ILE A 100 3.36 -4.01 8.88
CA ILE A 100 2.69 -3.16 9.87
C ILE A 100 2.77 -1.69 9.43
N LYS A 101 3.96 -1.11 9.40
CA LYS A 101 4.13 0.34 9.19
C LYS A 101 3.92 0.80 7.74
N GLU A 102 4.14 -0.09 6.76
CA GLU A 102 4.04 0.21 5.33
C GLU A 102 2.83 -0.47 4.66
N GLY A 103 2.15 -1.36 5.38
CA GLY A 103 0.95 -2.06 4.94
C GLY A 103 -0.27 -1.63 5.74
N TYR A 104 -0.44 -2.21 6.92
CA TYR A 104 -1.67 -2.08 7.71
C TYR A 104 -1.91 -0.68 8.26
N SER A 105 -0.85 0.03 8.69
CA SER A 105 -1.01 1.42 9.14
C SER A 105 -1.45 2.34 8.00
N ALA A 106 -0.86 2.19 6.81
CA ALA A 106 -1.28 2.91 5.62
C ALA A 106 -2.70 2.52 5.17
N ALA A 107 -3.05 1.23 5.25
CA ALA A 107 -4.39 0.75 4.95
C ALA A 107 -5.45 1.37 5.87
N ASN A 108 -5.20 1.40 7.19
CA ASN A 108 -6.12 2.01 8.15
C ASN A 108 -6.33 3.51 7.90
N TRP A 109 -5.27 4.24 7.54
CA TRP A 109 -5.37 5.65 7.16
C TRP A 109 -6.24 5.84 5.90
N LEU A 110 -6.00 5.06 4.84
CA LEU A 110 -6.79 5.10 3.59
C LEU A 110 -8.25 4.71 3.81
N VAL A 111 -8.52 3.72 4.66
CA VAL A 111 -9.88 3.33 5.08
C VAL A 111 -10.59 4.50 5.76
N GLY A 112 -9.87 5.26 6.61
CA GLY A 112 -10.38 6.50 7.21
C GLY A 112 -10.82 7.55 6.18
N LEU A 113 -10.23 7.54 4.96
CA LEU A 113 -10.60 8.39 3.83
C LEU A 113 -11.68 7.77 2.92
N GLY A 114 -12.21 6.59 3.25
CA GLY A 114 -13.29 5.92 2.52
C GLY A 114 -12.84 4.97 1.40
N TYR A 115 -11.55 4.70 1.24
CA TYR A 115 -11.04 3.76 0.24
C TYR A 115 -11.16 2.31 0.71
N THR A 116 -11.53 1.39 -0.19
CA THR A 116 -11.32 -0.05 0.02
C THR A 116 -9.85 -0.35 -0.24
N VAL A 117 -9.16 -1.00 0.71
CA VAL A 117 -7.72 -1.20 0.64
C VAL A 117 -7.37 -2.68 0.62
N PHE A 118 -6.41 -3.02 -0.23
CA PHE A 118 -5.91 -4.37 -0.40
C PHE A 118 -4.40 -4.38 -0.11
N VAL A 119 -3.99 -4.92 1.04
CA VAL A 119 -2.55 -5.04 1.36
C VAL A 119 -2.00 -6.31 0.73
N LEU A 120 -1.13 -6.14 -0.24
CA LEU A 120 -0.57 -7.25 -1.00
C LEU A 120 0.60 -7.91 -0.27
N HIS A 121 0.44 -9.19 0.07
CA HIS A 121 1.50 -10.05 0.56
C HIS A 121 2.10 -10.82 -0.63
N TYR A 122 2.96 -10.15 -1.39
CA TYR A 122 3.61 -10.70 -2.56
C TYR A 122 4.77 -11.64 -2.19
N ARG A 123 5.17 -12.51 -3.10
CA ARG A 123 6.24 -13.50 -2.89
C ARG A 123 7.57 -12.84 -2.50
N VAL A 124 8.14 -13.32 -1.40
CA VAL A 124 9.49 -13.05 -0.89
C VAL A 124 10.01 -14.32 -0.22
N PRO A 125 11.35 -14.55 -0.08
CA PRO A 125 12.44 -13.71 -0.59
C PRO A 125 12.77 -13.94 -2.05
N ASP A 126 13.58 -13.02 -2.62
CA ASP A 126 14.29 -13.11 -3.90
C ASP A 126 13.46 -13.47 -5.14
N ALA A 127 12.16 -13.20 -5.11
CA ALA A 127 11.21 -13.55 -6.16
C ALA A 127 10.67 -12.32 -6.91
N ARG A 128 11.53 -11.40 -7.41
CA ARG A 128 11.10 -10.13 -8.06
C ARG A 128 10.10 -10.34 -9.20
N GLU A 129 10.36 -11.32 -10.08
CA GLU A 129 9.44 -11.65 -11.18
C GLU A 129 8.15 -12.29 -10.65
N GLY A 130 8.28 -13.16 -9.65
CA GLY A 130 7.12 -13.70 -8.94
C GLY A 130 6.26 -12.65 -8.28
N ALA A 131 6.88 -11.69 -7.58
CA ALA A 131 6.17 -10.54 -6.99
C ALA A 131 5.45 -9.70 -8.05
N PHE A 132 6.04 -9.54 -9.23
CA PHE A 132 5.39 -8.83 -10.33
C PHE A 132 4.20 -9.60 -10.90
N GLN A 133 4.28 -10.92 -11.03
CA GLN A 133 3.15 -11.78 -11.39
C GLN A 133 2.03 -11.67 -10.35
N ASP A 134 2.37 -11.67 -9.06
CA ASP A 134 1.41 -11.51 -7.96
C ASP A 134 0.70 -10.16 -8.02
N MET A 135 1.43 -9.07 -8.31
CA MET A 135 0.86 -7.76 -8.51
C MET A 135 -0.10 -7.71 -9.71
N GLN A 136 0.31 -8.23 -10.86
CA GLN A 136 -0.54 -8.29 -12.05
C GLN A 136 -1.83 -9.07 -11.76
N ARG A 137 -1.72 -10.17 -11.03
CA ARG A 137 -2.86 -11.01 -10.65
C ARG A 137 -3.75 -10.31 -9.63
N ALA A 138 -3.18 -9.66 -8.62
CA ALA A 138 -3.94 -8.91 -7.62
C ALA A 138 -4.80 -7.81 -8.25
N ILE A 139 -4.22 -6.99 -9.15
CA ILE A 139 -4.97 -5.93 -9.84
C ILE A 139 -6.14 -6.53 -10.62
N ARG A 140 -5.92 -7.62 -11.36
CA ARG A 140 -6.96 -8.29 -12.14
C ARG A 140 -8.06 -8.88 -11.28
N LEU A 141 -7.70 -9.58 -10.21
CA LEU A 141 -8.68 -10.16 -9.28
C LEU A 141 -9.56 -9.08 -8.63
N ILE A 142 -8.96 -7.97 -8.20
CA ILE A 142 -9.69 -6.86 -7.57
C ILE A 142 -10.62 -6.20 -8.59
N ARG A 143 -10.15 -5.95 -9.80
CA ARG A 143 -10.94 -5.35 -10.89
C ARG A 143 -12.08 -6.25 -11.33
N PHE A 144 -11.83 -7.53 -11.51
CA PHE A 144 -12.84 -8.52 -11.89
C PHE A 144 -13.93 -8.65 -10.82
N ASN A 145 -13.54 -8.61 -9.55
CA ASN A 145 -14.45 -8.69 -8.41
C ASN A 145 -14.93 -7.31 -7.90
N SER A 146 -14.88 -6.27 -8.73
CA SER A 146 -15.24 -4.90 -8.34
C SER A 146 -16.65 -4.78 -7.75
N LYS A 147 -17.62 -5.54 -8.26
CA LYS A 147 -18.98 -5.60 -7.72
C LYS A 147 -19.02 -6.15 -6.29
N LYS A 148 -18.24 -7.23 -6.00
CA LYS A 148 -18.13 -7.82 -4.65
C LYS A 148 -17.63 -6.79 -3.64
N TYR A 149 -16.64 -5.99 -4.03
CA TYR A 149 -16.02 -4.98 -3.18
C TYR A 149 -16.72 -3.61 -3.25
N ALA A 150 -17.81 -3.47 -4.00
CA ALA A 150 -18.51 -2.22 -4.25
C ALA A 150 -17.53 -1.07 -4.62
N ILE A 151 -16.65 -1.32 -5.58
CA ILE A 151 -15.66 -0.36 -6.12
C ILE A 151 -15.88 -0.15 -7.62
N ASN A 152 -15.43 1.00 -8.12
CA ASN A 152 -15.36 1.26 -9.55
C ASN A 152 -14.09 0.56 -10.12
N PRO A 153 -14.20 -0.33 -11.13
CA PRO A 153 -13.05 -1.03 -11.72
C PRO A 153 -12.02 -0.09 -12.36
N ASP A 154 -12.41 1.15 -12.69
CA ASP A 154 -11.54 2.17 -13.29
C ASP A 154 -10.97 3.15 -12.25
N LYS A 155 -11.12 2.87 -10.96
CA LYS A 155 -10.64 3.66 -9.84
C LYS A 155 -9.81 2.81 -8.85
N ILE A 156 -8.74 2.19 -9.37
CA ILE A 156 -7.82 1.34 -8.61
C ILE A 156 -6.41 1.93 -8.68
N ALA A 157 -5.92 2.44 -7.55
CA ALA A 157 -4.55 2.89 -7.41
C ALA A 157 -3.65 1.78 -6.86
N VAL A 158 -2.35 1.87 -7.16
CA VAL A 158 -1.32 1.06 -6.50
C VAL A 158 -0.38 1.99 -5.74
N MET A 159 -0.27 1.76 -4.44
CA MET A 159 0.65 2.44 -3.54
C MET A 159 1.76 1.48 -3.11
N GLY A 160 3.01 1.89 -3.24
CA GLY A 160 4.13 1.07 -2.81
C GLY A 160 5.15 1.84 -1.99
N PHE A 161 5.85 1.14 -1.11
CA PHE A 161 6.89 1.66 -0.26
C PHE A 161 8.23 0.97 -0.55
N SER A 162 9.32 1.72 -0.76
CA SER A 162 10.66 1.16 -0.99
C SER A 162 10.69 0.14 -2.14
N ALA A 163 10.99 -1.14 -1.88
CA ALA A 163 10.88 -2.22 -2.87
C ALA A 163 9.44 -2.42 -3.38
N GLY A 164 8.43 -2.20 -2.53
CA GLY A 164 7.02 -2.17 -2.94
C GLY A 164 6.70 -1.01 -3.89
N ALA A 165 7.42 0.13 -3.78
CA ALA A 165 7.30 1.24 -4.71
C ALA A 165 7.89 0.90 -6.09
N HIS A 166 9.00 0.16 -6.14
CA HIS A 166 9.50 -0.42 -7.40
C HIS A 166 8.46 -1.34 -8.03
N LEU A 167 7.83 -2.22 -7.24
CA LEU A 167 6.78 -3.12 -7.71
C LEU A 167 5.56 -2.34 -8.24
N ALA A 168 5.16 -1.27 -7.54
CA ALA A 168 4.10 -0.36 -7.96
C ALA A 168 4.44 0.33 -9.29
N ALA A 169 5.65 0.88 -9.43
CA ALA A 169 6.13 1.48 -10.67
C ALA A 169 6.11 0.47 -11.84
N ARG A 170 6.59 -0.76 -11.64
CA ARG A 170 6.51 -1.83 -12.64
C ARG A 170 5.09 -2.10 -13.09
N SER A 171 4.11 -2.08 -12.19
CA SER A 171 2.71 -2.37 -12.54
C SER A 171 2.09 -1.37 -13.53
N GLY A 172 2.51 -0.10 -13.47
CA GLY A 172 2.06 0.94 -14.38
C GLY A 172 2.95 1.13 -15.61
N MET A 173 4.26 0.92 -15.47
CA MET A 173 5.28 1.29 -16.46
C MET A 173 5.83 0.14 -17.30
N SER A 174 5.49 -1.11 -16.98
CA SER A 174 5.80 -2.27 -17.84
C SER A 174 4.76 -2.43 -18.96
N ASP A 175 5.09 -3.28 -19.94
CA ASP A 175 4.12 -3.70 -20.94
C ASP A 175 2.86 -4.33 -20.29
N SER A 176 1.77 -4.38 -21.03
CA SER A 176 0.50 -4.96 -20.55
C SER A 176 0.48 -6.49 -20.61
N ILE A 177 1.59 -7.11 -21.03
CA ILE A 177 1.68 -8.54 -21.23
C ILE A 177 1.59 -9.25 -19.89
N ILE A 178 0.70 -10.22 -19.80
CA ILE A 178 0.58 -11.08 -18.64
C ILE A 178 1.83 -11.97 -18.53
N LYS A 179 2.47 -11.98 -17.35
CA LYS A 179 3.74 -12.67 -17.13
C LYS A 179 3.58 -14.07 -16.48
N TYR A 180 2.37 -14.61 -16.53
CA TYR A 180 2.04 -15.94 -16.00
C TYR A 180 0.98 -16.62 -16.90
N PRO A 181 0.83 -17.94 -16.84
CA PRO A 181 -0.24 -18.64 -17.54
C PRO A 181 -1.61 -18.24 -16.99
N LYS A 182 -2.56 -17.89 -17.88
CA LYS A 182 -3.93 -17.54 -17.49
C LYS A 182 -4.56 -18.60 -16.58
N GLN A 183 -5.26 -18.17 -15.56
CA GLN A 183 -5.87 -19.01 -14.53
C GLN A 183 -7.39 -19.10 -14.67
N ASP A 184 -8.04 -17.95 -14.88
CA ASP A 184 -9.50 -17.82 -14.93
C ASP A 184 -9.93 -16.52 -15.63
N GLY A 185 -11.24 -16.21 -15.56
CA GLY A 185 -11.82 -15.02 -16.21
C GLY A 185 -11.27 -13.68 -15.68
N ALA A 186 -10.65 -13.64 -14.52
CA ALA A 186 -10.02 -12.41 -14.04
C ALA A 186 -8.79 -12.02 -14.89
N ASP A 187 -8.21 -12.95 -15.63
CA ASP A 187 -7.05 -12.66 -16.48
C ASP A 187 -7.41 -12.03 -17.81
N GLU A 188 -8.69 -11.87 -18.11
CA GLU A 188 -9.18 -11.16 -19.30
C GLU A 188 -9.27 -9.64 -19.08
N VAL A 189 -9.26 -9.16 -17.81
CA VAL A 189 -9.31 -7.72 -17.53
C VAL A 189 -7.91 -7.12 -17.40
N SER A 190 -7.82 -5.78 -17.50
CA SER A 190 -6.55 -5.06 -17.43
C SER A 190 -5.85 -5.25 -16.09
N GLY A 191 -4.55 -5.55 -16.11
CA GLY A 191 -3.65 -5.57 -14.97
C GLY A 191 -2.95 -4.23 -14.70
N LYS A 192 -3.34 -3.12 -15.38
CA LYS A 192 -2.76 -1.79 -15.14
C LYS A 192 -3.55 -1.02 -14.08
N PRO A 193 -2.88 -0.33 -13.14
CA PRO A 193 -3.54 0.57 -12.20
C PRO A 193 -4.00 1.86 -12.89
N ASN A 194 -4.91 2.60 -12.23
CA ASN A 194 -5.41 3.90 -12.69
C ASN A 194 -4.61 5.08 -12.10
N ALA A 195 -3.90 4.86 -11.00
CA ALA A 195 -2.99 5.83 -10.39
C ALA A 195 -1.82 5.11 -9.69
N LEU A 196 -0.69 5.78 -9.57
CA LEU A 196 0.53 5.27 -8.91
C LEU A 196 0.92 6.17 -7.74
N ILE A 197 1.24 5.57 -6.60
CA ILE A 197 1.70 6.26 -5.39
C ILE A 197 3.03 5.62 -4.98
N ILE A 198 4.11 6.35 -5.17
CA ILE A 198 5.49 5.86 -5.10
C ILE A 198 6.19 6.50 -3.90
N MET A 199 6.34 5.72 -2.82
CA MET A 199 6.88 6.18 -1.55
C MET A 199 8.35 5.73 -1.41
N TYR A 200 9.27 6.70 -1.36
CA TYR A 200 10.72 6.48 -1.21
C TYR A 200 11.23 5.22 -1.94
N PRO A 201 11.09 5.18 -3.28
CA PRO A 201 11.35 4.00 -4.06
C PRO A 201 12.83 3.59 -4.04
N GLY A 202 13.09 2.28 -4.09
CA GLY A 202 14.39 1.74 -4.46
C GLY A 202 14.38 1.20 -5.88
N TYR A 203 15.57 0.85 -6.39
CA TYR A 203 15.78 0.10 -7.65
C TYR A 203 15.29 0.79 -8.94
N LEU A 204 14.98 2.08 -8.93
CA LEU A 204 14.49 2.79 -10.12
C LEU A 204 15.60 3.54 -10.88
N ASP A 205 16.82 3.57 -10.36
CA ASP A 205 17.98 4.28 -10.91
C ASP A 205 19.06 3.35 -11.46
N GLY A 206 18.67 2.17 -11.94
CA GLY A 206 19.60 1.14 -12.48
C GLY A 206 20.08 1.38 -13.91
N GLY A 207 19.59 2.41 -14.60
CA GLY A 207 20.04 2.76 -15.95
C GLY A 207 21.40 3.47 -16.00
N PRO A 208 21.96 3.67 -17.19
CA PRO A 208 23.22 4.39 -17.37
C PRO A 208 23.18 5.79 -16.74
N GLY A 209 24.24 6.16 -16.01
CA GLY A 209 24.30 7.46 -15.34
C GLY A 209 23.24 7.68 -14.26
N LYS A 210 22.76 6.60 -13.63
CA LYS A 210 21.67 6.64 -12.63
C LYS A 210 20.32 7.11 -13.21
N SER A 211 20.09 6.87 -14.49
CA SER A 211 18.82 7.08 -15.14
C SER A 211 17.81 5.97 -14.78
N LEU A 212 16.58 6.09 -15.29
CA LEU A 212 15.52 5.12 -15.05
C LEU A 212 15.95 3.70 -15.42
N SER A 213 15.64 2.74 -14.56
CA SER A 213 15.93 1.31 -14.75
C SER A 213 15.32 0.78 -16.05
N PRO A 214 16.08 -0.03 -16.85
CA PRO A 214 15.70 -0.41 -18.22
C PRO A 214 14.39 -1.21 -18.34
N GLU A 215 13.96 -1.89 -17.29
CA GLU A 215 12.71 -2.65 -17.25
C GLU A 215 11.46 -1.74 -17.20
N LEU A 216 11.64 -0.43 -16.98
CA LEU A 216 10.56 0.54 -16.90
C LEU A 216 10.52 1.40 -18.16
N LYS A 217 9.30 1.66 -18.65
CA LYS A 217 9.09 2.48 -19.84
C LYS A 217 8.27 3.72 -19.48
N ALA A 218 8.91 4.88 -19.51
CA ALA A 218 8.21 6.15 -19.36
C ALA A 218 7.54 6.53 -20.69
N THR A 219 6.22 6.76 -20.66
CA THR A 219 5.41 7.20 -21.79
C THR A 219 4.40 8.25 -21.33
N ASN A 220 3.79 8.99 -22.22
CA ASN A 220 2.77 10.00 -21.89
C ASN A 220 1.42 9.42 -21.44
N ASN A 221 1.18 8.13 -21.67
CA ASN A 221 -0.08 7.43 -21.34
C ASN A 221 0.00 6.68 -20.01
N LEU A 222 0.90 7.07 -19.13
CA LEU A 222 1.02 6.46 -17.80
C LEU A 222 -0.06 6.99 -16.85
N PRO A 223 -0.44 6.20 -15.83
CA PRO A 223 -1.28 6.67 -14.76
C PRO A 223 -0.70 7.92 -14.09
N HIS A 224 -1.57 8.80 -13.57
CA HIS A 224 -1.14 9.88 -12.70
C HIS A 224 -0.24 9.33 -11.59
N THR A 225 0.92 9.95 -11.37
CA THR A 225 1.94 9.42 -10.47
C THR A 225 2.29 10.42 -9.38
N PHE A 226 2.07 10.05 -8.12
CA PHE A 226 2.52 10.75 -6.93
C PHE A 226 3.81 10.14 -6.43
N ILE A 227 4.85 10.95 -6.17
CA ILE A 227 6.13 10.50 -5.62
C ILE A 227 6.39 11.28 -4.34
N PHE A 228 6.74 10.59 -3.26
CA PHE A 228 7.15 11.21 -2.00
C PHE A 228 8.46 10.63 -1.49
N GLN A 229 9.39 11.52 -1.09
CA GLN A 229 10.75 11.13 -0.71
C GLN A 229 11.36 12.05 0.35
N SER A 230 12.36 11.54 1.10
CA SER A 230 13.24 12.32 1.98
C SER A 230 14.59 12.56 1.32
N MET A 231 15.12 13.78 1.40
CA MET A 231 16.40 14.14 0.79
C MET A 231 17.59 13.42 1.45
N ASP A 232 17.48 13.11 2.75
CA ASP A 232 18.51 12.39 3.53
C ASP A 232 18.44 10.87 3.40
N ASP A 233 17.59 10.34 2.52
CA ASP A 233 17.54 8.91 2.22
C ASP A 233 18.68 8.52 1.26
N GLY A 234 19.46 7.51 1.61
CA GLY A 234 20.60 7.03 0.80
C GLY A 234 20.24 6.52 -0.60
N ILE A 235 18.95 6.27 -0.89
CA ILE A 235 18.45 5.83 -2.20
C ILE A 235 17.54 6.86 -2.88
N VAL A 236 17.63 8.14 -2.48
CA VAL A 236 16.83 9.24 -3.04
C VAL A 236 16.93 9.35 -4.57
N GLN A 237 18.05 8.91 -5.15
CA GLN A 237 18.31 8.96 -6.59
C GLN A 237 17.24 8.21 -7.40
N SER A 238 16.65 7.15 -6.87
CA SER A 238 15.55 6.42 -7.52
C SER A 238 14.33 7.30 -7.77
N SER A 239 14.00 8.21 -6.85
CA SER A 239 12.91 9.19 -7.05
C SER A 239 13.22 10.22 -8.12
N PHE A 240 14.47 10.72 -8.18
CA PHE A 240 14.88 11.66 -9.22
C PHE A 240 14.90 11.01 -10.60
N ALA A 241 15.41 9.78 -10.72
CA ALA A 241 15.43 9.03 -11.98
C ALA A 241 14.00 8.84 -12.52
N LEU A 242 13.07 8.43 -11.66
CA LEU A 242 11.67 8.24 -12.03
C LEU A 242 11.02 9.56 -12.45
N ALA A 243 11.11 10.59 -11.61
CA ALA A 243 10.46 11.89 -11.87
C ALA A 243 10.99 12.55 -13.14
N SER A 244 12.32 12.47 -13.39
CA SER A 244 12.92 13.00 -14.61
C SER A 244 12.41 12.28 -15.86
N ALA A 245 12.38 10.94 -15.83
CA ALA A 245 11.89 10.15 -16.94
C ALA A 245 10.40 10.41 -17.25
N LEU A 246 9.57 10.54 -16.22
CA LEU A 246 8.14 10.85 -16.37
C LEU A 246 7.93 12.26 -16.96
N ARG A 247 8.68 13.25 -16.45
CA ARG A 247 8.66 14.62 -16.99
C ARG A 247 9.04 14.65 -18.48
N ASP A 248 10.13 13.97 -18.84
CA ASP A 248 10.64 13.94 -20.22
C ASP A 248 9.65 13.24 -21.16
N ALA A 249 8.94 12.23 -20.66
CA ALA A 249 7.84 11.56 -21.36
C ALA A 249 6.54 12.38 -21.39
N LYS A 250 6.47 13.54 -20.75
CA LYS A 250 5.26 14.37 -20.60
C LYS A 250 4.11 13.64 -19.90
N ALA A 251 4.43 12.72 -18.99
CA ALA A 251 3.47 12.04 -18.13
C ALA A 251 3.09 12.95 -16.93
N ASN A 252 1.90 12.74 -16.37
CA ASN A 252 1.48 13.45 -15.17
C ASN A 252 2.23 12.91 -13.94
N VAL A 253 3.09 13.73 -13.36
CA VAL A 253 3.88 13.41 -12.17
C VAL A 253 3.89 14.56 -11.18
N GLU A 254 3.70 14.23 -9.91
CA GLU A 254 3.87 15.12 -8.78
C GLU A 254 4.94 14.57 -7.85
N LEU A 255 6.00 15.34 -7.59
CA LEU A 255 7.13 14.94 -6.75
C LEU A 255 7.24 15.84 -5.53
N HIS A 256 7.17 15.26 -4.35
CA HIS A 256 7.42 15.90 -3.07
C HIS A 256 8.69 15.39 -2.41
N ILE A 257 9.54 16.29 -1.99
CA ILE A 257 10.77 15.99 -1.26
C ILE A 257 10.84 16.80 0.01
N VAL A 258 10.97 16.10 1.15
CA VAL A 258 11.18 16.72 2.45
C VAL A 258 12.65 16.62 2.87
N PRO A 259 13.18 17.57 3.67
CA PRO A 259 14.62 17.58 3.99
C PRO A 259 15.08 16.33 4.75
N LYS A 260 14.25 15.82 5.67
CA LYS A 260 14.60 14.71 6.58
C LYS A 260 13.46 13.72 6.75
N GLY A 261 13.82 12.47 6.95
CA GLY A 261 12.92 11.34 7.19
C GLY A 261 13.66 10.02 7.17
N GLY A 262 14.82 9.98 6.52
CA GLY A 262 15.57 8.75 6.29
C GLY A 262 14.85 7.82 5.33
N HIS A 263 15.04 6.51 5.48
CA HIS A 263 14.40 5.48 4.69
C HIS A 263 13.44 4.61 5.51
N GLY A 264 12.36 4.14 4.89
CA GLY A 264 11.48 3.12 5.49
C GLY A 264 10.63 3.64 6.65
N TYR A 265 10.30 4.92 6.67
CA TYR A 265 9.52 5.53 7.75
C TYR A 265 8.05 5.11 7.76
N GLY A 266 7.45 4.72 6.63
CA GLY A 266 6.04 4.34 6.52
C GLY A 266 5.11 5.33 7.18
N MET A 267 4.42 4.89 8.24
CA MET A 267 3.59 5.72 9.13
C MET A 267 4.15 5.76 10.56
N THR A 268 5.47 5.81 10.73
CA THR A 268 6.10 5.84 12.05
C THR A 268 5.80 7.16 12.76
N PRO A 269 5.14 7.15 13.95
CA PRO A 269 4.86 8.36 14.70
C PRO A 269 6.13 9.14 15.06
N GLY A 270 6.08 10.48 15.01
CA GLY A 270 7.20 11.36 15.29
C GLY A 270 8.21 11.53 14.16
N ASN A 271 8.12 10.74 13.08
CA ASN A 271 8.91 10.97 11.87
C ASN A 271 8.24 12.02 10.98
N LYS A 272 8.92 13.14 10.72
CA LYS A 272 8.34 14.28 9.98
C LYS A 272 7.94 13.96 8.56
N ALA A 273 8.64 13.07 7.86
CA ALA A 273 8.25 12.61 6.54
C ALA A 273 6.99 11.74 6.58
N ALA A 274 6.88 10.86 7.60
CA ALA A 274 5.69 10.05 7.82
C ALA A 274 4.44 10.87 8.16
N GLU A 275 4.62 12.01 8.84
CA GLU A 275 3.54 12.96 9.16
C GLU A 275 3.13 13.82 7.96
N ALA A 276 4.06 14.11 7.05
CA ALA A 276 3.84 15.03 5.93
C ALA A 276 3.12 14.37 4.74
N TRP A 277 3.50 13.15 4.34
CA TRP A 277 2.96 12.53 3.12
C TRP A 277 1.44 12.32 3.14
N PRO A 278 0.78 12.00 4.27
CA PRO A 278 -0.68 11.85 4.28
C PRO A 278 -1.41 13.15 3.96
N ILE A 279 -0.86 14.29 4.41
CA ILE A 279 -1.43 15.62 4.19
C ILE A 279 -1.40 15.98 2.69
N LEU A 280 -0.33 15.61 2.01
CA LEU A 280 -0.14 15.87 0.57
C LEU A 280 -0.89 14.87 -0.30
N LEU A 281 -0.89 13.59 0.09
CA LEU A 281 -1.51 12.53 -0.70
C LEU A 281 -3.04 12.58 -0.67
N ALA A 282 -3.67 12.97 0.44
CA ALA A 282 -5.13 12.97 0.55
C ALA A 282 -5.84 13.86 -0.50
N PRO A 283 -5.46 15.14 -0.71
CA PRO A 283 -6.02 15.96 -1.78
C PRO A 283 -5.68 15.40 -3.17
N TRP A 284 -4.46 14.93 -3.39
CA TRP A 284 -4.05 14.33 -4.66
C TRP A 284 -4.91 13.11 -5.05
N LEU A 285 -5.17 12.20 -4.10
CA LEU A 285 -6.04 11.05 -4.32
C LEU A 285 -7.49 11.45 -4.67
N LYS A 286 -7.99 12.54 -4.08
CA LYS A 286 -9.34 13.04 -4.38
C LYS A 286 -9.44 13.55 -5.82
N GLU A 287 -8.38 14.18 -6.32
CA GLU A 287 -8.33 14.78 -7.65
C GLU A 287 -8.09 13.74 -8.74
N HIS A 288 -7.17 12.80 -8.53
CA HIS A 288 -6.64 11.93 -9.59
C HIS A 288 -7.15 10.49 -9.57
N LEU A 289 -7.82 10.05 -8.53
CA LEU A 289 -8.48 8.75 -8.45
C LEU A 289 -9.99 8.91 -8.29
#